data_85b2510a1eac3b7ddcf874c079b0a0d4
#
_entry.id   85b2510a1eac3b7ddcf874c079b0a0d4
#
_cell.length_a   1.000
_cell.length_b   1.000
_cell.length_c   1.000
_cell.angle_alpha   90.00
_cell.angle_beta   90.00
_cell.angle_gamma   90.00
#
_symmetry.space_group_name_H-M   'P 1'
#
loop_
_entity.id
_entity.type
_entity.pdbx_description
1 polymer ?
#
loop_
_entity_poly.entity_id
_entity_poly.type
_entity_poly.pdbx_seq_one_letter_code
_entity_poly.pdbx_strand_id
1 'polypeptide(L)'
;MKQPSVCGNHMRPAAWMTNSPKPYESVLVANRGEIAVRILKALRECGLRGIAIHNDIDRDGMHLEYADNVEHLRGEDLMSTYLSTEAIINAARRTGADAIHPGYGFLSERADFAKAVLESGLIWIGPPPEAIRLMGDKIRARESMIKAQVPVIPGRSISISDGEDPLPQLAAAAAEVGYPLLLKASAGGGGKGMRVVNEPKLLRTEYQAASREATAAFGNGTVYVESLLGGARHIEIQIFADSHGNVIHLNE
;
A
#
# COMPACT_ATOMS: atom_id res chain seq x y z
N MET A 1 44.88 2.06 -19.31
CA MET A 1 44.41 3.07 -18.35
C MET A 1 43.65 2.29 -17.26
N LYS A 2 44.16 2.29 -16.02
CA LYS A 2 43.52 1.63 -14.90
C LYS A 2 42.39 2.51 -14.38
N GLN A 3 41.17 1.98 -14.27
CA GLN A 3 40.06 2.67 -13.60
C GLN A 3 40.37 2.80 -12.11
N PRO A 4 40.04 3.93 -11.46
CA PRO A 4 40.21 4.08 -10.03
C PRO A 4 39.17 3.22 -9.29
N SER A 5 39.64 2.42 -8.35
CA SER A 5 38.83 1.67 -7.40
C SER A 5 38.02 2.67 -6.54
N VAL A 6 36.70 2.61 -6.63
CA VAL A 6 35.81 3.33 -5.72
C VAL A 6 35.95 2.68 -4.35
N CYS A 7 36.65 3.38 -3.46
CA CYS A 7 36.81 2.99 -2.06
C CYS A 7 35.44 3.13 -1.36
N GLY A 8 34.71 2.01 -1.24
CA GLY A 8 33.44 1.98 -0.53
C GLY A 8 33.68 2.14 0.98
N ASN A 9 33.22 3.27 1.50
CA ASN A 9 33.06 3.45 2.94
C ASN A 9 31.93 2.50 3.41
N HIS A 10 32.27 1.25 3.72
CA HIS A 10 31.34 0.33 4.34
C HIS A 10 31.08 0.81 5.78
N MET A 11 29.97 1.50 6.01
CA MET A 11 29.47 1.68 7.37
C MET A 11 29.33 0.29 7.99
N ARG A 12 30.09 0.04 9.07
CA ARG A 12 29.91 -1.17 9.86
C ARG A 12 28.50 -1.13 10.48
N PRO A 13 27.74 -2.22 10.44
CA PRO A 13 26.47 -2.28 11.13
C PRO A 13 26.68 -1.92 12.61
N ALA A 14 25.74 -1.20 13.20
CA ALA A 14 25.83 -0.81 14.62
C ALA A 14 25.96 -2.08 15.49
N ALA A 15 26.78 -2.03 16.51
CA ALA A 15 27.15 -3.20 17.33
C ALA A 15 25.94 -3.95 17.95
N TRP A 16 24.79 -3.25 18.14
CA TRP A 16 23.55 -3.87 18.62
C TRP A 16 22.82 -4.70 17.54
N MET A 17 23.14 -4.50 16.25
CA MET A 17 22.57 -5.29 15.14
C MET A 17 23.22 -6.66 14.98
N THR A 18 24.36 -6.91 15.59
CA THR A 18 25.20 -8.10 15.30
C THR A 18 25.02 -9.26 16.27
N ASN A 19 24.37 -9.08 17.43
CA ASN A 19 24.34 -10.06 18.50
C ASN A 19 23.03 -10.79 18.74
N SER A 20 21.93 -10.43 18.06
CA SER A 20 20.68 -11.18 18.13
C SER A 20 20.57 -12.16 16.97
N PRO A 21 20.10 -13.40 17.17
CA PRO A 21 19.84 -14.31 16.05
C PRO A 21 18.82 -13.66 15.12
N LYS A 22 19.20 -13.53 13.84
CA LYS A 22 18.31 -12.96 12.82
C LYS A 22 17.25 -14.00 12.48
N PRO A 23 15.97 -13.62 12.39
CA PRO A 23 14.90 -14.54 12.03
C PRO A 23 14.98 -14.99 10.56
N TYR A 24 15.77 -14.29 9.74
CA TYR A 24 16.00 -14.57 8.32
C TYR A 24 17.34 -13.95 7.88
N GLU A 25 17.93 -14.51 6.83
CA GLU A 25 19.22 -14.07 6.28
C GLU A 25 19.08 -13.40 4.91
N SER A 26 17.96 -13.64 4.22
CA SER A 26 17.73 -13.18 2.85
C SER A 26 16.33 -12.65 2.63
N VAL A 27 16.23 -11.57 1.86
CA VAL A 27 14.98 -10.87 1.56
C VAL A 27 14.84 -10.62 0.07
N LEU A 28 13.76 -11.10 -0.51
CA LEU A 28 13.35 -10.70 -1.86
C LEU A 28 12.57 -9.38 -1.77
N VAL A 29 13.01 -8.39 -2.53
CA VAL A 29 12.34 -7.09 -2.66
C VAL A 29 11.33 -7.15 -3.81
N ALA A 30 10.05 -7.30 -3.49
CA ALA A 30 8.96 -7.42 -4.46
C ALA A 30 8.54 -6.04 -5.02
N ASN A 31 9.52 -5.31 -5.52
CA ASN A 31 9.34 -3.96 -6.06
C ASN A 31 10.51 -3.62 -7.01
N ARG A 32 10.48 -2.40 -7.56
CA ARG A 32 11.49 -1.87 -8.48
C ARG A 32 11.83 -0.40 -8.17
N GLY A 33 12.73 0.19 -8.97
CA GLY A 33 13.01 1.62 -8.91
C GLY A 33 13.61 2.07 -7.59
N GLU A 34 13.30 3.29 -7.19
CA GLU A 34 13.92 3.95 -6.04
C GLU A 34 13.63 3.26 -4.70
N ILE A 35 12.41 2.72 -4.52
CA ILE A 35 12.07 2.02 -3.30
C ILE A 35 12.84 0.70 -3.16
N ALA A 36 13.04 -0.03 -4.26
CA ALA A 36 13.87 -1.23 -4.24
C ALA A 36 15.33 -0.89 -3.90
N VAL A 37 15.89 0.19 -4.47
CA VAL A 37 17.23 0.71 -4.09
C VAL A 37 17.29 1.01 -2.60
N ARG A 38 16.28 1.71 -2.06
CA ARG A 38 16.23 2.08 -0.64
C ARG A 38 16.22 0.86 0.27
N ILE A 39 15.41 -0.14 -0.06
CA ILE A 39 15.30 -1.38 0.73
C ILE A 39 16.59 -2.19 0.63
N LEU A 40 17.13 -2.40 -0.57
CA LEU A 40 18.38 -3.16 -0.77
C LEU A 40 19.57 -2.55 -0.02
N LYS A 41 19.66 -1.22 0.00
CA LYS A 41 20.68 -0.53 0.82
C LYS A 41 20.48 -0.81 2.31
N ALA A 42 19.25 -0.74 2.82
CA ALA A 42 18.96 -1.02 4.22
C ALA A 42 19.25 -2.48 4.59
N LEU A 43 18.92 -3.44 3.72
CA LEU A 43 19.25 -4.85 3.91
C LEU A 43 20.77 -5.05 4.04
N ARG A 44 21.55 -4.41 3.17
CA ARG A 44 23.01 -4.46 3.24
C ARG A 44 23.56 -3.87 4.55
N GLU A 45 23.01 -2.72 5.00
CA GLU A 45 23.36 -2.11 6.28
C GLU A 45 23.03 -3.02 7.47
N CYS A 46 21.94 -3.81 7.38
CA CYS A 46 21.55 -4.82 8.37
C CYS A 46 22.34 -6.12 8.23
N GLY A 47 23.23 -6.26 7.25
CA GLY A 47 23.96 -7.49 6.96
C GLY A 47 23.05 -8.64 6.52
N LEU A 48 22.00 -8.32 5.74
CA LEU A 48 21.08 -9.27 5.12
C LEU A 48 21.33 -9.33 3.62
N ARG A 49 21.14 -10.49 3.03
CA ARG A 49 21.22 -10.69 1.59
C ARG A 49 19.98 -10.14 0.89
N GLY A 50 20.16 -9.16 0.01
CA GLY A 50 19.10 -8.55 -0.77
C GLY A 50 18.94 -9.20 -2.14
N ILE A 51 17.72 -9.59 -2.49
CA ILE A 51 17.37 -10.19 -3.78
C ILE A 51 16.45 -9.23 -4.52
N ALA A 52 16.89 -8.76 -5.69
CA ALA A 52 16.07 -7.94 -6.57
C ALA A 52 15.36 -8.79 -7.61
N ILE A 53 14.22 -8.30 -8.08
CA ILE A 53 13.49 -8.85 -9.22
C ILE A 53 13.40 -7.82 -10.33
N HIS A 54 13.34 -8.27 -11.57
CA HIS A 54 13.08 -7.40 -12.73
C HIS A 54 12.32 -8.15 -13.82
N ASN A 55 11.60 -7.42 -14.65
CA ASN A 55 11.11 -7.89 -15.95
C ASN A 55 12.02 -7.39 -17.06
N ASP A 56 11.67 -7.63 -18.33
CA ASP A 56 12.49 -7.23 -19.47
C ASP A 56 12.67 -5.71 -19.61
N ILE A 57 11.68 -4.93 -19.17
CA ILE A 57 11.73 -3.47 -19.24
C ILE A 57 12.73 -2.91 -18.24
N ASP A 58 12.81 -3.51 -17.06
CA ASP A 58 13.65 -3.06 -15.95
C ASP A 58 15.01 -3.78 -15.86
N ARG A 59 15.44 -4.48 -16.93
CA ARG A 59 16.69 -5.26 -16.94
C ARG A 59 17.94 -4.43 -16.67
N ASP A 60 17.91 -3.14 -16.94
CA ASP A 60 19.00 -2.20 -16.70
C ASP A 60 18.67 -1.25 -15.51
N GLY A 61 17.73 -1.65 -14.66
CA GLY A 61 17.27 -0.86 -13.53
C GLY A 61 18.34 -0.70 -12.45
N MET A 62 18.55 0.53 -11.96
CA MET A 62 19.56 0.85 -10.94
C MET A 62 19.47 -0.04 -9.70
N HIS A 63 18.28 -0.49 -9.30
CA HIS A 63 18.10 -1.34 -8.12
C HIS A 63 18.85 -2.66 -8.20
N LEU A 64 19.10 -3.17 -9.41
CA LEU A 64 19.83 -4.43 -9.61
C LEU A 64 21.30 -4.34 -9.19
N GLU A 65 21.90 -3.14 -9.27
CA GLU A 65 23.29 -2.90 -8.84
C GLU A 65 23.48 -2.98 -7.30
N TYR A 66 22.39 -2.86 -6.54
CA TYR A 66 22.40 -2.91 -5.08
C TYR A 66 22.04 -4.29 -4.52
N ALA A 67 21.65 -5.23 -5.37
CA ALA A 67 21.25 -6.57 -4.98
C ALA A 67 22.45 -7.54 -4.91
N ASP A 68 22.38 -8.49 -3.98
CA ASP A 68 23.34 -9.60 -3.91
C ASP A 68 22.98 -10.72 -4.89
N ASN A 69 21.69 -10.84 -5.25
CA ASN A 69 21.17 -11.72 -6.26
C ASN A 69 20.03 -11.05 -7.03
N VAL A 70 19.86 -11.42 -8.29
CA VAL A 70 18.85 -10.86 -9.19
C VAL A 70 18.07 -12.00 -9.83
N GLU A 71 16.74 -11.88 -9.84
CA GLU A 71 15.85 -12.87 -10.44
C GLU A 71 14.96 -12.23 -11.51
N HIS A 72 14.96 -12.82 -12.69
CA HIS A 72 14.16 -12.39 -13.83
C HIS A 72 12.73 -12.91 -13.73
N LEU A 73 11.76 -12.02 -13.71
CA LEU A 73 10.33 -12.33 -13.82
C LEU A 73 9.96 -12.40 -15.31
N ARG A 74 9.64 -13.59 -15.79
CA ARG A 74 9.21 -13.80 -17.18
C ARG A 74 7.74 -13.40 -17.32
N GLY A 75 7.45 -12.54 -18.29
CA GLY A 75 6.10 -12.07 -18.58
C GLY A 75 6.12 -10.81 -19.43
N GLU A 76 5.02 -10.55 -20.13
CA GLU A 76 4.92 -9.47 -21.11
C GLU A 76 4.49 -8.13 -20.48
N ASP A 77 3.87 -8.19 -19.29
CA ASP A 77 3.29 -7.03 -18.63
C ASP A 77 3.47 -7.06 -17.09
N LEU A 78 2.96 -6.03 -16.43
CA LEU A 78 2.99 -5.93 -14.97
C LEU A 78 2.12 -6.99 -14.29
N MET A 79 1.02 -7.41 -14.91
CA MET A 79 0.09 -8.38 -14.33
C MET A 79 0.71 -9.76 -14.25
N SER A 80 1.52 -10.13 -15.22
CA SER A 80 2.25 -11.41 -15.27
C SER A 80 3.58 -11.39 -14.49
N THR A 81 4.05 -10.21 -14.07
CA THR A 81 5.33 -10.02 -13.38
C THR A 81 5.15 -9.46 -11.96
N TYR A 82 5.35 -8.15 -11.76
CA TYR A 82 5.32 -7.49 -10.45
C TYR A 82 3.96 -7.54 -9.74
N LEU A 83 2.86 -7.74 -10.46
CA LEU A 83 1.52 -7.88 -9.91
C LEU A 83 1.04 -9.34 -9.84
N SER A 84 1.92 -10.30 -10.15
CA SER A 84 1.65 -11.73 -10.05
C SER A 84 2.17 -12.28 -8.74
N THR A 85 1.26 -12.61 -7.83
CA THR A 85 1.58 -13.29 -6.57
C THR A 85 2.39 -14.57 -6.79
N GLU A 86 1.99 -15.37 -7.78
CA GLU A 86 2.63 -16.63 -8.11
C GLU A 86 4.06 -16.41 -8.63
N ALA A 87 4.27 -15.46 -9.55
CA ALA A 87 5.58 -15.17 -10.10
C ALA A 87 6.58 -14.75 -9.01
N ILE A 88 6.14 -13.89 -8.08
CA ILE A 88 6.98 -13.40 -6.97
C ILE A 88 7.30 -14.52 -5.97
N ILE A 89 6.33 -15.32 -5.56
CA ILE A 89 6.57 -16.46 -4.64
C ILE A 89 7.49 -17.49 -5.29
N ASN A 90 7.31 -17.78 -6.57
CA ASN A 90 8.20 -18.68 -7.30
C ASN A 90 9.62 -18.11 -7.43
N ALA A 91 9.77 -16.79 -7.63
CA ALA A 91 11.07 -16.13 -7.62
C ALA A 91 11.75 -16.27 -6.25
N ALA A 92 11.01 -16.06 -5.16
CA ALA A 92 11.52 -16.24 -3.80
C ALA A 92 12.01 -17.67 -3.55
N ARG A 93 11.26 -18.68 -4.01
CA ARG A 93 11.64 -20.09 -3.90
C ARG A 93 12.90 -20.41 -4.71
N ARG A 94 13.00 -19.93 -5.97
CA ARG A 94 14.17 -20.18 -6.83
C ARG A 94 15.44 -19.55 -6.30
N THR A 95 15.33 -18.39 -5.65
CA THR A 95 16.47 -17.66 -5.10
C THR A 95 16.82 -18.06 -3.65
N GLY A 96 15.99 -18.89 -3.03
CA GLY A 96 16.15 -19.28 -1.63
C GLY A 96 16.00 -18.09 -0.69
N ALA A 97 15.03 -17.20 -0.96
CA ALA A 97 14.70 -16.12 -0.07
C ALA A 97 13.94 -16.63 1.16
N ASP A 98 14.25 -16.10 2.33
CA ASP A 98 13.55 -16.41 3.58
C ASP A 98 12.34 -15.50 3.79
N ALA A 99 12.42 -14.26 3.29
CA ALA A 99 11.43 -13.22 3.50
C ALA A 99 11.13 -12.44 2.21
N ILE A 100 9.94 -11.82 2.17
CA ILE A 100 9.54 -10.89 1.11
C ILE A 100 9.23 -9.52 1.70
N HIS A 101 9.85 -8.47 1.14
CA HIS A 101 9.54 -7.08 1.41
C HIS A 101 8.83 -6.46 0.20
N PRO A 102 7.56 -6.04 0.30
CA PRO A 102 6.79 -5.55 -0.84
C PRO A 102 7.13 -4.11 -1.28
N GLY A 103 7.85 -3.34 -0.44
CA GLY A 103 7.98 -1.90 -0.62
C GLY A 103 6.65 -1.18 -0.42
N TYR A 104 6.36 -0.23 -1.31
CA TYR A 104 5.04 0.42 -1.42
C TYR A 104 4.48 0.30 -2.85
N GLY A 105 3.18 0.50 -3.03
CA GLY A 105 2.51 0.25 -4.32
C GLY A 105 2.49 -1.23 -4.69
N PHE A 106 2.26 -1.54 -5.94
CA PHE A 106 2.13 -2.92 -6.45
C PHE A 106 1.26 -3.81 -5.55
N LEU A 107 1.84 -4.85 -4.94
CA LEU A 107 1.14 -5.79 -4.09
C LEU A 107 1.21 -5.46 -2.58
N SER A 108 1.84 -4.34 -2.19
CA SER A 108 2.05 -4.01 -0.76
C SER A 108 0.75 -3.84 0.03
N GLU A 109 -0.32 -3.38 -0.64
CA GLU A 109 -1.65 -3.18 -0.04
C GLU A 109 -2.62 -4.34 -0.35
N ARG A 110 -2.11 -5.47 -0.86
CA ARG A 110 -2.92 -6.64 -1.17
C ARG A 110 -2.84 -7.67 -0.05
N ALA A 111 -3.89 -7.72 0.79
CA ALA A 111 -3.98 -8.66 1.90
C ALA A 111 -3.83 -10.13 1.45
N ASP A 112 -4.37 -10.46 0.27
CA ASP A 112 -4.28 -11.82 -0.28
C ASP A 112 -2.84 -12.19 -0.68
N PHE A 113 -2.04 -11.22 -1.15
CA PHE A 113 -0.62 -11.43 -1.40
C PHE A 113 0.15 -11.70 -0.09
N ALA A 114 -0.03 -10.84 0.92
CA ALA A 114 0.60 -11.04 2.23
C ALA A 114 0.24 -12.41 2.83
N LYS A 115 -1.04 -12.82 2.72
CA LYS A 115 -1.51 -14.14 3.14
C LYS A 115 -0.83 -15.27 2.37
N ALA A 116 -0.76 -15.17 1.04
CA ALA A 116 -0.12 -16.17 0.18
C ALA A 116 1.39 -16.34 0.48
N VAL A 117 2.09 -15.24 0.79
CA VAL A 117 3.49 -15.27 1.23
C VAL A 117 3.63 -16.09 2.51
N LEU A 118 2.82 -15.80 3.53
CA LEU A 118 2.82 -16.53 4.81
C LEU A 118 2.47 -18.02 4.63
N GLU A 119 1.45 -18.33 3.84
CA GLU A 119 1.03 -19.71 3.53
C GLU A 119 2.10 -20.50 2.74
N SER A 120 2.99 -19.78 2.06
CA SER A 120 4.14 -20.38 1.34
C SER A 120 5.33 -20.70 2.25
N GLY A 121 5.23 -20.44 3.56
CA GLY A 121 6.30 -20.64 4.53
C GLY A 121 7.35 -19.53 4.52
N LEU A 122 7.10 -18.42 3.81
CA LEU A 122 7.99 -17.27 3.75
C LEU A 122 7.61 -16.24 4.82
N ILE A 123 8.57 -15.46 5.27
CA ILE A 123 8.32 -14.34 6.19
C ILE A 123 7.83 -13.14 5.39
N TRP A 124 6.73 -12.56 5.82
CA TRP A 124 6.19 -11.32 5.29
C TRP A 124 6.72 -10.11 6.08
N ILE A 125 7.40 -9.19 5.40
CA ILE A 125 7.87 -7.92 6.02
C ILE A 125 6.83 -6.85 5.71
N GLY A 126 5.91 -6.66 6.62
CA GLY A 126 4.79 -5.72 6.49
C GLY A 126 3.71 -5.96 7.54
N PRO A 127 2.62 -5.18 7.50
CA PRO A 127 1.50 -5.36 8.41
C PRO A 127 0.81 -6.72 8.17
N PRO A 128 0.14 -7.28 9.21
CA PRO A 128 -0.62 -8.51 9.05
C PRO A 128 -1.70 -8.39 7.96
N PRO A 129 -2.05 -9.48 7.23
CA PRO A 129 -3.08 -9.43 6.19
C PRO A 129 -4.41 -8.81 6.64
N GLU A 130 -4.81 -9.05 7.90
CA GLU A 130 -6.03 -8.47 8.46
C GLU A 130 -5.94 -6.95 8.64
N ALA A 131 -4.78 -6.43 9.03
CA ALA A 131 -4.56 -4.99 9.13
C ALA A 131 -4.60 -4.33 7.74
N ILE A 132 -3.99 -4.97 6.72
CA ILE A 132 -4.06 -4.49 5.34
C ILE A 132 -5.52 -4.46 4.87
N ARG A 133 -6.29 -5.51 5.13
CA ARG A 133 -7.70 -5.60 4.72
C ARG A 133 -8.56 -4.57 5.44
N LEU A 134 -8.34 -4.38 6.74
CA LEU A 134 -9.06 -3.41 7.55
C LEU A 134 -8.79 -1.97 7.08
N MET A 135 -7.52 -1.63 6.90
CA MET A 135 -7.11 -0.26 6.55
C MET A 135 -7.28 0.06 5.05
N GLY A 136 -7.31 -0.96 4.20
CA GLY A 136 -7.61 -0.82 2.76
C GLY A 136 -9.08 -0.53 2.47
N ASP A 137 -9.99 -0.82 3.41
CA ASP A 137 -11.41 -0.47 3.34
C ASP A 137 -11.68 0.81 4.13
N LYS A 138 -11.94 1.91 3.42
CA LYS A 138 -12.14 3.25 4.04
C LYS A 138 -13.28 3.28 5.06
N ILE A 139 -14.33 2.49 4.85
CA ILE A 139 -15.48 2.43 5.74
C ILE A 139 -15.10 1.72 7.04
N ARG A 140 -14.52 0.52 6.91
CA ARG A 140 -14.06 -0.27 8.06
C ARG A 140 -12.94 0.43 8.85
N ALA A 141 -11.99 1.04 8.14
CA ALA A 141 -10.93 1.82 8.78
C ALA A 141 -11.51 2.96 9.61
N ARG A 142 -12.48 3.72 9.04
CA ARG A 142 -13.17 4.78 9.75
C ARG A 142 -13.94 4.28 10.98
N GLU A 143 -14.71 3.20 10.84
CA GLU A 143 -15.44 2.60 11.97
C GLU A 143 -14.48 2.16 13.08
N SER A 144 -13.34 1.60 12.71
CA SER A 144 -12.29 1.22 13.67
C SER A 144 -11.73 2.44 14.40
N MET A 145 -11.48 3.55 13.68
CA MET A 145 -11.01 4.79 14.30
C MET A 145 -12.06 5.41 15.26
N ILE A 146 -13.33 5.40 14.88
CA ILE A 146 -14.41 5.87 15.76
C ILE A 146 -14.46 5.03 17.05
N LYS A 147 -14.38 3.70 16.95
CA LYS A 147 -14.34 2.80 18.10
C LYS A 147 -13.12 3.06 19.00
N ALA A 148 -12.00 3.43 18.39
CA ALA A 148 -10.78 3.80 19.10
C ALA A 148 -10.77 5.25 19.61
N GLN A 149 -11.86 6.00 19.46
CA GLN A 149 -11.99 7.41 19.85
C GLN A 149 -10.99 8.34 19.14
N VAL A 150 -10.50 7.94 17.96
CA VAL A 150 -9.67 8.79 17.11
C VAL A 150 -10.59 9.72 16.31
N PRO A 151 -10.35 11.03 16.30
CA PRO A 151 -11.15 11.98 15.53
C PRO A 151 -11.15 11.64 14.04
N VAL A 152 -12.31 11.67 13.41
CA VAL A 152 -12.50 11.41 11.99
C VAL A 152 -13.29 12.54 11.34
N ILE A 153 -13.06 12.79 10.06
CA ILE A 153 -13.83 13.77 9.29
C ILE A 153 -15.30 13.34 9.28
N PRO A 154 -16.28 14.21 9.60
CA PRO A 154 -17.70 13.89 9.51
C PRO A 154 -18.05 13.36 8.12
N GLY A 155 -18.78 12.23 8.06
CA GLY A 155 -19.13 11.65 6.78
C GLY A 155 -19.90 10.34 6.92
N ARG A 156 -20.47 9.87 5.78
CA ARG A 156 -21.35 8.70 5.72
C ARG A 156 -21.23 7.96 4.39
N SER A 157 -21.29 6.64 4.46
CA SER A 157 -21.38 5.79 3.26
C SER A 157 -22.79 5.80 2.68
N ILE A 158 -22.86 5.87 1.36
CA ILE A 158 -24.10 5.76 0.60
C ILE A 158 -23.98 4.54 -0.30
N SER A 159 -24.84 3.57 -0.07
CA SER A 159 -25.03 2.39 -0.90
C SER A 159 -26.50 2.31 -1.27
N ILE A 160 -26.78 2.36 -2.55
CA ILE A 160 -28.14 2.37 -3.09
C ILE A 160 -28.37 1.07 -3.82
N SER A 161 -29.47 0.40 -3.47
CA SER A 161 -29.92 -0.79 -4.20
C SER A 161 -30.40 -0.43 -5.60
N ASP A 162 -30.32 -1.38 -6.53
CA ASP A 162 -30.79 -1.17 -7.90
C ASP A 162 -32.26 -0.72 -7.92
N GLY A 163 -32.51 0.40 -8.60
CA GLY A 163 -33.84 0.99 -8.75
C GLY A 163 -34.28 1.91 -7.61
N GLU A 164 -33.50 2.06 -6.54
CA GLU A 164 -33.80 3.03 -5.49
C GLU A 164 -33.37 4.45 -5.86
N ASP A 165 -34.15 5.45 -5.41
CA ASP A 165 -33.76 6.85 -5.53
C ASP A 165 -32.66 7.18 -4.50
N PRO A 166 -31.46 7.59 -4.92
CA PRO A 166 -30.37 7.94 -4.01
C PRO A 166 -30.63 9.22 -3.21
N LEU A 167 -31.56 10.07 -3.63
CA LEU A 167 -31.72 11.41 -3.10
C LEU A 167 -32.02 11.49 -1.59
N PRO A 168 -32.91 10.66 -1.03
CA PRO A 168 -33.17 10.72 0.41
C PRO A 168 -31.93 10.42 1.26
N GLN A 169 -31.15 9.39 0.93
CA GLN A 169 -29.93 9.05 1.66
C GLN A 169 -28.84 10.11 1.47
N LEU A 170 -28.69 10.64 0.25
CA LEU A 170 -27.76 11.72 -0.03
C LEU A 170 -28.11 13.02 0.71
N ALA A 171 -29.39 13.39 0.76
CA ALA A 171 -29.85 14.57 1.49
C ALA A 171 -29.60 14.45 2.99
N ALA A 172 -29.86 13.26 3.54
CA ALA A 172 -29.57 13.00 4.96
C ALA A 172 -28.06 13.10 5.26
N ALA A 173 -27.22 12.52 4.42
CA ALA A 173 -25.76 12.61 4.58
C ALA A 173 -25.26 14.04 4.42
N ALA A 174 -25.80 14.79 3.44
CA ALA A 174 -25.43 16.19 3.23
C ALA A 174 -25.87 17.10 4.39
N ALA A 175 -26.99 16.79 5.07
CA ALA A 175 -27.43 17.50 6.25
C ALA A 175 -26.48 17.27 7.44
N GLU A 176 -25.87 16.09 7.55
CA GLU A 176 -24.90 15.78 8.60
C GLU A 176 -23.54 16.47 8.39
N VAL A 177 -23.06 16.53 7.13
CA VAL A 177 -21.69 16.99 6.82
C VAL A 177 -21.61 18.45 6.38
N GLY A 178 -22.73 19.01 5.89
CA GLY A 178 -22.79 20.36 5.34
C GLY A 178 -22.17 20.51 3.94
N TYR A 179 -22.29 21.72 3.38
CA TYR A 179 -21.68 22.10 2.11
C TYR A 179 -20.55 23.12 2.34
N PRO A 180 -19.50 23.12 1.54
CA PRO A 180 -19.21 22.14 0.47
C PRO A 180 -18.89 20.75 1.03
N LEU A 181 -19.29 19.71 0.32
CA LEU A 181 -18.99 18.33 0.67
C LEU A 181 -18.17 17.63 -0.43
N LEU A 182 -17.59 16.50 -0.08
CA LEU A 182 -16.79 15.68 -0.96
C LEU A 182 -17.43 14.30 -1.11
N LEU A 183 -17.63 13.87 -2.35
CA LEU A 183 -18.00 12.51 -2.71
C LEU A 183 -16.73 11.75 -3.04
N LYS A 184 -16.58 10.52 -2.50
CA LYS A 184 -15.44 9.62 -2.76
C LYS A 184 -15.94 8.21 -3.03
N ALA A 185 -15.33 7.51 -3.99
CA ALA A 185 -15.51 6.06 -4.08
C ALA A 185 -15.06 5.39 -2.78
N SER A 186 -15.85 4.46 -2.24
CA SER A 186 -15.49 3.71 -1.03
C SER A 186 -14.32 2.77 -1.27
N ALA A 187 -14.24 2.18 -2.47
CA ALA A 187 -13.15 1.35 -2.93
C ALA A 187 -12.12 2.16 -3.73
N GLY A 188 -10.84 1.76 -3.66
CA GLY A 188 -9.76 2.36 -4.44
C GLY A 188 -9.11 3.60 -3.82
N GLY A 189 -8.13 4.16 -4.55
CA GLY A 189 -7.27 5.28 -4.14
C GLY A 189 -6.91 6.19 -5.32
N GLY A 190 -5.96 7.12 -5.10
CA GLY A 190 -5.42 7.95 -6.18
C GLY A 190 -6.36 9.04 -6.71
N GLY A 191 -7.41 9.41 -5.96
CA GLY A 191 -8.30 10.52 -6.32
C GLY A 191 -9.38 10.19 -7.38
N LYS A 192 -9.43 8.97 -7.90
CA LYS A 192 -10.48 8.53 -8.82
C LYS A 192 -11.83 8.45 -8.11
N GLY A 193 -12.90 8.93 -8.76
CA GLY A 193 -14.25 8.98 -8.18
C GLY A 193 -14.41 10.04 -7.07
N MET A 194 -13.54 11.06 -7.02
CA MET A 194 -13.66 12.18 -6.09
C MET A 194 -14.34 13.38 -6.76
N ARG A 195 -15.38 13.94 -6.10
CA ARG A 195 -16.12 15.09 -6.60
C ARG A 195 -16.52 16.04 -5.48
N VAL A 196 -16.26 17.33 -5.68
CA VAL A 196 -16.69 18.38 -4.78
C VAL A 196 -18.11 18.80 -5.16
N VAL A 197 -18.99 18.86 -4.17
CA VAL A 197 -20.35 19.34 -4.32
C VAL A 197 -20.52 20.59 -3.49
N ASN A 198 -20.72 21.71 -4.16
CA ASN A 198 -20.83 23.03 -3.50
C ASN A 198 -22.26 23.37 -3.06
N GLU A 199 -23.26 22.76 -3.69
CA GLU A 199 -24.66 23.12 -3.48
C GLU A 199 -25.61 21.94 -3.68
N PRO A 200 -26.77 21.91 -3.00
CA PRO A 200 -27.71 20.78 -3.01
C PRO A 200 -28.16 20.34 -4.39
N LYS A 201 -28.36 21.28 -5.32
CA LYS A 201 -28.88 20.97 -6.66
C LYS A 201 -27.95 20.07 -7.49
N LEU A 202 -26.64 20.06 -7.19
CA LEU A 202 -25.64 19.27 -7.91
C LEU A 202 -25.48 17.87 -7.30
N LEU A 203 -26.00 17.62 -6.10
CA LEU A 203 -25.71 16.41 -5.32
C LEU A 203 -26.05 15.13 -6.06
N ARG A 204 -27.25 15.03 -6.66
CA ARG A 204 -27.69 13.84 -7.41
C ARG A 204 -26.79 13.58 -8.63
N THR A 205 -26.52 14.60 -9.42
CA THR A 205 -25.75 14.50 -10.66
C THR A 205 -24.31 14.06 -10.35
N GLU A 206 -23.68 14.69 -9.38
CA GLU A 206 -22.30 14.37 -8.99
C GLU A 206 -22.20 12.97 -8.36
N TYR A 207 -23.19 12.57 -7.55
CA TYR A 207 -23.26 11.22 -7.00
C TYR A 207 -23.34 10.16 -8.12
N GLN A 208 -24.26 10.33 -9.07
CA GLN A 208 -24.42 9.37 -10.17
C GLN A 208 -23.14 9.25 -11.01
N ALA A 209 -22.45 10.38 -11.23
CA ALA A 209 -21.19 10.37 -11.96
C ALA A 209 -20.08 9.66 -11.14
N ALA A 210 -19.96 9.94 -9.84
CA ALA A 210 -19.01 9.28 -8.96
C ALA A 210 -19.24 7.78 -8.83
N SER A 211 -20.51 7.37 -8.67
CA SER A 211 -20.90 5.96 -8.57
C SER A 211 -20.60 5.17 -9.86
N ARG A 212 -20.92 5.72 -11.03
CA ARG A 212 -20.58 5.09 -12.33
C ARG A 212 -19.06 4.94 -12.51
N GLU A 213 -18.30 5.99 -12.18
CA GLU A 213 -16.84 5.96 -12.27
C GLU A 213 -16.24 4.92 -11.31
N ALA A 214 -16.77 4.85 -10.09
CA ALA A 214 -16.35 3.87 -9.07
C ALA A 214 -16.67 2.44 -9.53
N THR A 215 -17.86 2.20 -10.08
CA THR A 215 -18.25 0.89 -10.62
C THR A 215 -17.34 0.47 -11.76
N ALA A 216 -17.05 1.37 -12.69
CA ALA A 216 -16.20 1.08 -13.84
C ALA A 216 -14.73 0.80 -13.44
N ALA A 217 -14.22 1.53 -12.44
CA ALA A 217 -12.81 1.43 -12.04
C ALA A 217 -12.55 0.30 -11.01
N PHE A 218 -13.53 0.02 -10.15
CA PHE A 218 -13.34 -0.84 -8.97
C PHE A 218 -14.37 -1.95 -8.82
N GLY A 219 -15.36 -2.03 -9.71
CA GLY A 219 -16.47 -3.00 -9.62
C GLY A 219 -17.47 -2.72 -8.48
N ASN A 220 -17.35 -1.59 -7.78
CA ASN A 220 -18.18 -1.22 -6.64
C ASN A 220 -18.57 0.26 -6.72
N GLY A 221 -19.86 0.54 -6.85
CA GLY A 221 -20.41 1.90 -6.98
C GLY A 221 -20.72 2.60 -5.65
N THR A 222 -20.37 2.02 -4.52
CA THR A 222 -20.56 2.64 -3.20
C THR A 222 -19.77 3.94 -3.10
N VAL A 223 -20.46 5.02 -2.75
CA VAL A 223 -19.87 6.35 -2.58
C VAL A 223 -19.92 6.76 -1.11
N TYR A 224 -18.86 7.38 -0.66
CA TYR A 224 -18.74 7.97 0.64
C TYR A 224 -18.90 9.49 0.54
N VAL A 225 -19.74 10.06 1.40
CA VAL A 225 -19.97 11.53 1.53
C VAL A 225 -19.25 12.02 2.75
N GLU A 226 -18.41 13.04 2.63
CA GLU A 226 -17.72 13.65 3.78
C GLU A 226 -17.65 15.17 3.67
N SER A 227 -17.40 15.84 4.81
CA SER A 227 -17.13 17.27 4.84
C SER A 227 -15.87 17.59 4.05
N LEU A 228 -15.91 18.62 3.20
CA LEU A 228 -14.72 19.13 2.52
C LEU A 228 -13.90 19.99 3.49
N LEU A 229 -12.68 19.56 3.77
CA LEU A 229 -11.73 20.35 4.53
C LEU A 229 -10.93 21.27 3.60
N GLY A 230 -11.18 22.58 3.71
CA GLY A 230 -10.37 23.59 3.01
C GLY A 230 -9.03 23.84 3.70
N GLY A 231 -7.96 24.01 2.93
CA GLY A 231 -6.64 24.38 3.47
C GLY A 231 -5.98 23.29 4.34
N ALA A 232 -6.41 22.04 4.22
CA ALA A 232 -5.86 20.93 4.97
C ALA A 232 -4.41 20.64 4.57
N ARG A 233 -3.57 20.28 5.54
CA ARG A 233 -2.24 19.69 5.30
C ARG A 233 -2.34 18.19 5.44
N HIS A 234 -1.66 17.47 4.52
CA HIS A 234 -1.50 16.04 4.66
C HIS A 234 -0.39 15.75 5.67
N ILE A 235 -0.72 15.04 6.73
CA ILE A 235 0.23 14.62 7.76
C ILE A 235 0.07 13.11 7.93
N GLU A 236 1.18 12.39 7.76
CA GLU A 236 1.26 10.96 7.96
C GLU A 236 2.12 10.66 9.19
N ILE A 237 1.66 9.77 10.04
CA ILE A 237 2.41 9.27 11.20
C ILE A 237 2.94 7.87 10.85
N GLN A 238 4.26 7.71 10.88
CA GLN A 238 4.87 6.40 10.65
C GLN A 238 4.67 5.51 11.87
N ILE A 239 3.95 4.41 11.69
CA ILE A 239 3.72 3.38 12.72
C ILE A 239 4.66 2.19 12.47
N PHE A 240 5.19 1.63 13.54
CA PHE A 240 5.98 0.41 13.52
C PHE A 240 5.50 -0.55 14.61
N ALA A 241 5.34 -1.83 14.28
CA ALA A 241 4.88 -2.84 15.23
C ALA A 241 5.67 -4.14 15.07
N ASP A 242 5.81 -4.90 16.16
CA ASP A 242 6.41 -6.22 16.14
C ASP A 242 5.38 -7.34 16.38
N SER A 243 5.82 -8.59 16.29
CA SER A 243 4.98 -9.78 16.53
C SER A 243 4.66 -10.01 18.02
N HIS A 244 5.22 -9.22 18.93
CA HIS A 244 5.02 -9.33 20.38
C HIS A 244 3.94 -8.35 20.89
N GLY A 245 3.37 -7.52 20.00
CA GLY A 245 2.35 -6.55 20.35
C GLY A 245 2.90 -5.18 20.76
N ASN A 246 4.18 -4.94 20.61
CA ASN A 246 4.74 -3.60 20.79
C ASN A 246 4.42 -2.75 19.58
N VAL A 247 3.96 -1.52 19.80
CA VAL A 247 3.65 -0.54 18.78
C VAL A 247 4.29 0.78 19.12
N ILE A 248 5.00 1.37 18.18
CA ILE A 248 5.62 2.68 18.31
C ILE A 248 5.24 3.57 17.12
N HIS A 249 5.42 4.87 17.27
CA HIS A 249 5.37 5.83 16.17
C HIS A 249 6.73 6.53 16.02
N LEU A 250 7.08 6.88 14.78
CA LEU A 250 8.34 7.54 14.43
C LEU A 250 8.11 9.01 14.01
N ASN A 251 7.05 9.62 14.52
CA ASN A 251 6.56 10.96 14.18
C ASN A 251 6.04 11.06 12.73
N GLU A 252 5.84 12.30 12.27
CA GLU A 252 5.43 12.63 10.90
C GLU A 252 6.64 12.73 9.94
#